data_f4504a64a4b6cf9e010f93adf09fdbcb
#
_entry.id   f4504a64a4b6cf9e010f93adf09fdbcb
#
_cell.length_a   1.000
_cell.length_b   1.000
_cell.length_c   1.000
_cell.angle_alpha   90.00
_cell.angle_beta   90.00
_cell.angle_gamma   90.00
#
_symmetry.space_group_name_H-M   'P 1'
#
loop_
_entity.id
_entity.type
_entity.pdbx_description
1 polymer ?
#
loop_
_entity_poly.entity_id
_entity_poly.type
_entity_poly.pdbx_seq_one_letter_code
_entity_poly.pdbx_strand_id
1 'polypeptide(L)'
;MEDVLEEVVSSEDLKKFERVYHEQLRSSFVTQKAQFEYAWCLVRSKYPADIRKGIILLEDLYCNHDDSNKRDCLYYLAIGNARIKEYSKALTYVRSFLQVEPQNRQVQHLETLIKKKMEKEGLYGMAIAGGVIIGVASILGLSFAMFKNNIYIYIYIRKMTFRSVLIT
;
A
#
# COMPACT_ATOMS: atom_id res chain seq x y z
N MET A 1 -10.15 -22.26 2.38
CA MET A 1 -10.08 -20.80 2.56
C MET A 1 -9.31 -20.29 1.35
N GLU A 2 -9.92 -19.43 0.55
CA GLU A 2 -9.32 -18.87 -0.66
C GLU A 2 -8.03 -18.11 -0.33
N ASP A 3 -7.02 -18.22 -1.22
CA ASP A 3 -5.75 -17.51 -1.03
C ASP A 3 -5.98 -16.03 -1.41
N VAL A 4 -6.19 -15.18 -0.39
CA VAL A 4 -6.44 -13.75 -0.54
C VAL A 4 -5.35 -13.03 -1.36
N LEU A 5 -4.17 -13.63 -1.48
CA LEU A 5 -3.07 -13.09 -2.29
C LEU A 5 -3.23 -13.37 -3.79
N GLU A 6 -4.10 -14.31 -4.17
CA GLU A 6 -4.39 -14.63 -5.58
C GLU A 6 -5.70 -13.99 -6.08
N GLU A 7 -6.47 -13.39 -5.18
CA GLU A 7 -7.73 -12.73 -5.53
C GLU A 7 -7.48 -11.54 -6.45
N VAL A 8 -8.18 -11.50 -7.58
CA VAL A 8 -8.08 -10.44 -8.59
C VAL A 8 -9.40 -9.71 -8.71
N VAL A 9 -9.34 -8.38 -8.66
CA VAL A 9 -10.51 -7.51 -8.88
C VAL A 9 -11.00 -7.60 -10.32
N SER A 10 -12.32 -7.44 -10.53
CA SER A 10 -12.90 -7.34 -11.87
C SER A 10 -12.42 -6.07 -12.59
N SER A 11 -12.27 -6.15 -13.92
CA SER A 11 -11.91 -4.97 -14.72
C SER A 11 -12.97 -3.87 -14.68
N GLU A 12 -14.21 -4.25 -14.43
CA GLU A 12 -15.36 -3.32 -14.34
C GLU A 12 -15.30 -2.53 -13.05
N ASP A 13 -15.05 -3.21 -11.92
CA ASP A 13 -14.90 -2.54 -10.62
C ASP A 13 -13.69 -1.60 -10.62
N LEU A 14 -12.56 -2.05 -11.15
CA LEU A 14 -11.37 -1.21 -11.23
C LEU A 14 -11.67 0.07 -12.04
N LYS A 15 -12.29 -0.02 -13.22
CA LYS A 15 -12.67 1.14 -14.04
C LYS A 15 -13.67 2.07 -13.34
N LYS A 16 -14.63 1.48 -12.60
CA LYS A 16 -15.62 2.24 -11.83
C LYS A 16 -14.96 3.12 -10.78
N PHE A 17 -14.12 2.54 -9.92
CA PHE A 17 -13.46 3.27 -8.84
C PHE A 17 -12.35 4.21 -9.36
N GLU A 18 -11.66 3.84 -10.43
CA GLU A 18 -10.73 4.71 -11.13
C GLU A 18 -11.41 5.98 -11.62
N ARG A 19 -12.56 5.87 -12.26
CA ARG A 19 -13.34 7.02 -12.74
C ARG A 19 -13.71 7.96 -11.60
N VAL A 20 -14.29 7.42 -10.51
CA VAL A 20 -14.69 8.21 -9.34
C VAL A 20 -13.49 8.96 -8.74
N TYR A 21 -12.38 8.26 -8.56
CA TYR A 21 -11.15 8.86 -8.03
C TYR A 21 -10.65 10.00 -8.93
N HIS A 22 -10.57 9.78 -10.24
CA HIS A 22 -10.08 10.78 -11.19
C HIS A 22 -11.04 11.97 -11.38
N GLU A 23 -12.35 11.78 -11.28
CA GLU A 23 -13.33 12.87 -11.27
C GLU A 23 -13.12 13.78 -10.06
N GLN A 24 -12.95 13.20 -8.87
CA GLN A 24 -12.64 13.96 -7.65
C GLN A 24 -11.28 14.62 -7.70
N LEU A 25 -10.28 13.95 -8.28
CA LEU A 25 -8.94 14.52 -8.45
C LEU A 25 -8.95 15.77 -9.35
N ARG A 26 -9.77 15.79 -10.41
CA ARG A 26 -9.93 16.97 -11.29
C ARG A 26 -10.60 18.13 -10.56
N SER A 27 -11.50 17.85 -9.64
CA SER A 27 -12.12 18.88 -8.79
C SER A 27 -11.23 19.33 -7.62
N SER A 28 -9.99 18.84 -7.57
CA SER A 28 -8.99 19.14 -6.52
C SER A 28 -9.43 18.72 -5.11
N PHE A 29 -10.42 17.86 -4.99
CA PHE A 29 -10.91 17.33 -3.72
C PHE A 29 -11.17 15.83 -3.85
N VAL A 30 -10.27 15.01 -3.29
CA VAL A 30 -10.42 13.56 -3.25
C VAL A 30 -10.82 13.14 -1.84
N THR A 31 -11.96 12.45 -1.72
CA THR A 31 -12.37 11.89 -0.43
C THR A 31 -11.52 10.67 -0.06
N GLN A 32 -11.29 10.46 1.25
CA GLN A 32 -10.60 9.26 1.76
C GLN A 32 -11.24 7.97 1.25
N LYS A 33 -12.57 7.94 1.19
CA LYS A 33 -13.34 6.81 0.68
C LYS A 33 -12.98 6.49 -0.77
N ALA A 34 -13.02 7.47 -1.66
CA ALA A 34 -12.73 7.27 -3.07
C ALA A 34 -11.27 6.84 -3.29
N GLN A 35 -10.33 7.42 -2.54
CA GLN A 35 -8.93 7.03 -2.57
C GLN A 35 -8.73 5.59 -2.08
N PHE A 36 -9.38 5.22 -0.98
CA PHE A 36 -9.31 3.87 -0.43
C PHE A 36 -9.90 2.83 -1.38
N GLU A 37 -11.11 3.05 -1.90
CA GLU A 37 -11.79 2.13 -2.81
C GLU A 37 -10.97 1.91 -4.09
N TYR A 38 -10.38 2.96 -4.64
CA TYR A 38 -9.51 2.83 -5.80
C TYR A 38 -8.21 2.10 -5.47
N ALA A 39 -7.55 2.45 -4.37
CA ALA A 39 -6.33 1.77 -3.91
C ALA A 39 -6.57 0.29 -3.61
N TRP A 40 -7.69 -0.05 -2.99
CA TRP A 40 -8.14 -1.40 -2.73
C TRP A 40 -8.28 -2.24 -4.02
N CYS A 41 -8.85 -1.66 -5.07
CA CYS A 41 -8.90 -2.31 -6.39
C CYS A 41 -7.49 -2.49 -6.99
N LEU A 42 -6.66 -1.46 -6.91
CA LEU A 42 -5.31 -1.47 -7.48
C LEU A 42 -4.42 -2.54 -6.86
N VAL A 43 -4.45 -2.74 -5.53
CA VAL A 43 -3.64 -3.80 -4.88
C VAL A 43 -4.10 -5.21 -5.22
N ARG A 44 -5.32 -5.35 -5.75
CA ARG A 44 -5.87 -6.60 -6.27
C ARG A 44 -5.79 -6.73 -7.80
N SER A 45 -5.15 -5.79 -8.48
CA SER A 45 -4.90 -5.90 -9.92
C SER A 45 -3.92 -7.05 -10.22
N LYS A 46 -3.99 -7.61 -11.42
CA LYS A 46 -3.01 -8.56 -11.93
C LYS A 46 -1.70 -7.90 -12.39
N TYR A 47 -1.67 -6.59 -12.51
CA TYR A 47 -0.50 -5.84 -13.00
C TYR A 47 0.32 -5.26 -11.84
N PRO A 48 1.63 -5.57 -11.75
CA PRO A 48 2.48 -5.03 -10.69
C PRO A 48 2.55 -3.50 -10.62
N ALA A 49 2.39 -2.82 -11.75
CA ALA A 49 2.37 -1.35 -11.80
C ALA A 49 1.17 -0.77 -11.06
N ASP A 50 -0.01 -1.37 -11.24
CA ASP A 50 -1.22 -0.98 -10.53
C ASP A 50 -1.07 -1.24 -9.02
N ILE A 51 -0.56 -2.42 -8.65
CA ILE A 51 -0.33 -2.78 -7.25
C ILE A 51 0.57 -1.74 -6.57
N ARG A 52 1.68 -1.34 -7.20
CA ARG A 52 2.56 -0.29 -6.66
C ARG A 52 1.85 1.04 -6.50
N LYS A 53 1.02 1.44 -7.46
CA LYS A 53 0.19 2.66 -7.36
C LYS A 53 -0.79 2.56 -6.19
N GLY A 54 -1.44 1.41 -6.01
CA GLY A 54 -2.36 1.16 -4.89
C GLY A 54 -1.65 1.24 -3.54
N ILE A 55 -0.44 0.68 -3.42
CA ILE A 55 0.39 0.78 -2.21
C ILE A 55 0.66 2.26 -1.86
N ILE A 56 1.07 3.08 -2.83
CA ILE A 56 1.34 4.51 -2.61
C ILE A 56 0.09 5.24 -2.09
N LEU A 57 -1.08 4.96 -2.67
CA LEU A 57 -2.34 5.58 -2.24
C LEU A 57 -2.75 5.15 -0.83
N LEU A 58 -2.50 3.88 -0.45
CA LEU A 58 -2.77 3.38 0.90
C LEU A 58 -1.79 3.93 1.93
N GLU A 59 -0.50 4.08 1.58
CA GLU A 59 0.51 4.70 2.43
C GLU A 59 0.16 6.17 2.70
N ASP A 60 -0.30 6.90 1.69
CA ASP A 60 -0.76 8.28 1.86
C ASP A 60 -1.96 8.36 2.82
N LEU A 61 -2.96 7.48 2.66
CA LEU A 61 -4.09 7.40 3.58
C LEU A 61 -3.67 7.07 5.00
N TYR A 62 -2.78 6.09 5.16
CA TYR A 62 -2.29 5.67 6.48
C TYR A 62 -1.56 6.79 7.23
N CYS A 63 -0.82 7.63 6.49
CA CYS A 63 0.02 8.67 7.06
C CYS A 63 -0.72 9.99 7.34
N ASN A 64 -1.68 10.36 6.48
CA ASN A 64 -2.22 11.71 6.45
C ASN A 64 -3.66 11.82 6.97
N HIS A 65 -4.27 10.70 7.38
CA HIS A 65 -5.67 10.66 7.77
C HIS A 65 -5.89 10.01 9.15
N ASP A 66 -7.10 10.21 9.70
CA ASP A 66 -7.49 9.78 11.04
C ASP A 66 -7.51 8.26 11.22
N ASP A 67 -7.51 7.81 12.47
CA ASP A 67 -7.32 6.43 12.89
C ASP A 67 -8.39 5.44 12.39
N SER A 68 -9.53 5.92 11.93
CA SER A 68 -10.68 5.07 11.54
C SER A 68 -10.35 4.06 10.43
N ASN A 69 -9.49 4.41 9.48
CA ASN A 69 -9.14 3.56 8.33
C ASN A 69 -7.72 2.97 8.39
N LYS A 70 -6.93 3.34 9.39
CA LYS A 70 -5.52 2.90 9.49
C LYS A 70 -5.37 1.39 9.51
N ARG A 71 -6.25 0.72 10.24
CA ARG A 71 -6.27 -0.74 10.34
C ARG A 71 -6.46 -1.40 8.98
N ASP A 72 -7.44 -0.93 8.22
CA ASP A 72 -7.73 -1.48 6.90
C ASP A 72 -6.61 -1.16 5.90
N CYS A 73 -6.00 0.03 5.99
CA CYS A 73 -4.81 0.36 5.22
C CYS A 73 -3.66 -0.63 5.50
N LEU A 74 -3.36 -0.95 6.76
CA LEU A 74 -2.32 -1.93 7.12
C LEU A 74 -2.57 -3.30 6.50
N TYR A 75 -3.82 -3.77 6.50
CA TYR A 75 -4.19 -5.05 5.91
C TYR A 75 -3.95 -5.08 4.40
N TYR A 76 -4.40 -4.05 3.66
CA TYR A 76 -4.21 -4.00 2.22
C TYR A 76 -2.79 -3.64 1.80
N LEU A 77 -2.03 -2.90 2.61
CA LEU A 77 -0.59 -2.70 2.43
C LEU A 77 0.17 -4.03 2.55
N ALA A 78 -0.22 -4.90 3.50
CA ALA A 78 0.37 -6.22 3.62
C ALA A 78 0.07 -7.08 2.37
N ILE A 79 -1.18 -7.10 1.88
CA ILE A 79 -1.56 -7.81 0.66
C ILE A 79 -0.79 -7.28 -0.55
N GLY A 80 -0.80 -5.97 -0.79
CA GLY A 80 -0.14 -5.36 -1.94
C GLY A 80 1.35 -5.65 -1.98
N ASN A 81 2.06 -5.50 -0.85
CA ASN A 81 3.49 -5.80 -0.76
C ASN A 81 3.77 -7.29 -0.95
N ALA A 82 2.94 -8.19 -0.40
CA ALA A 82 3.11 -9.64 -0.61
C ALA A 82 2.94 -10.03 -2.07
N ARG A 83 2.00 -9.43 -2.79
CA ARG A 83 1.73 -9.70 -4.22
C ARG A 83 2.85 -9.25 -5.15
N ILE A 84 3.58 -8.20 -4.79
CA ILE A 84 4.79 -7.77 -5.52
C ILE A 84 6.07 -8.39 -4.96
N LYS A 85 5.95 -9.40 -4.10
CA LYS A 85 7.05 -10.18 -3.49
C LYS A 85 7.93 -9.41 -2.50
N GLU A 86 7.48 -8.27 -2.03
CA GLU A 86 8.11 -7.50 -0.96
C GLU A 86 7.71 -8.06 0.41
N TYR A 87 8.00 -9.36 0.65
CA TYR A 87 7.51 -10.12 1.80
C TYR A 87 7.92 -9.53 3.15
N SER A 88 9.13 -9.00 3.26
CA SER A 88 9.60 -8.38 4.49
C SER A 88 8.77 -7.15 4.87
N LYS A 89 8.42 -6.30 3.89
CA LYS A 89 7.53 -5.16 4.10
C LYS A 89 6.12 -5.61 4.44
N ALA A 90 5.60 -6.61 3.72
CA ALA A 90 4.29 -7.18 4.00
C ALA A 90 4.18 -7.67 5.44
N LEU A 91 5.17 -8.42 5.94
CA LEU A 91 5.23 -8.89 7.32
C LEU A 91 5.35 -7.75 8.35
N THR A 92 5.97 -6.63 7.99
CA THR A 92 6.00 -5.45 8.84
C THR A 92 4.59 -4.88 9.05
N TYR A 93 3.82 -4.72 7.98
CA TYR A 93 2.43 -4.23 8.06
C TYR A 93 1.53 -5.20 8.84
N VAL A 94 1.68 -6.51 8.61
CA VAL A 94 0.97 -7.55 9.39
C VAL A 94 1.26 -7.42 10.89
N ARG A 95 2.53 -7.28 11.27
CA ARG A 95 2.92 -7.11 12.68
C ARG A 95 2.36 -5.84 13.29
N SER A 96 2.38 -4.73 12.55
CA SER A 96 1.77 -3.47 13.00
C SER A 96 0.27 -3.62 13.22
N PHE A 97 -0.44 -4.35 12.36
CA PHE A 97 -1.85 -4.67 12.57
C PHE A 97 -2.06 -5.51 13.84
N LEU A 98 -1.28 -6.58 14.01
CA LEU A 98 -1.42 -7.50 15.16
C LEU A 98 -0.99 -6.88 16.49
N GLN A 99 -0.28 -5.76 16.52
CA GLN A 99 -0.06 -4.97 17.73
C GLN A 99 -1.36 -4.34 18.24
N VAL A 100 -2.28 -3.99 17.35
CA VAL A 100 -3.59 -3.41 17.68
C VAL A 100 -4.63 -4.51 17.95
N GLU A 101 -4.66 -5.53 17.11
CA GLU A 101 -5.60 -6.65 17.18
C GLU A 101 -4.88 -8.01 17.19
N PRO A 102 -4.27 -8.42 18.32
CA PRO A 102 -3.46 -9.65 18.38
C PRO A 102 -4.23 -10.93 18.04
N GLN A 103 -5.53 -10.95 18.30
CA GLN A 103 -6.40 -12.12 18.11
C GLN A 103 -7.10 -12.13 16.73
N ASN A 104 -6.76 -11.24 15.81
CA ASN A 104 -7.38 -11.20 14.50
C ASN A 104 -6.94 -12.40 13.64
N ARG A 105 -7.82 -13.40 13.54
CA ARG A 105 -7.54 -14.64 12.81
C ARG A 105 -7.27 -14.44 11.31
N GLN A 106 -7.89 -13.44 10.70
CA GLN A 106 -7.72 -13.14 9.28
C GLN A 106 -6.28 -12.68 9.01
N VAL A 107 -5.75 -11.81 9.88
CA VAL A 107 -4.40 -11.28 9.74
C VAL A 107 -3.34 -12.31 10.14
N GLN A 108 -3.60 -13.14 11.16
CA GLN A 108 -2.74 -14.28 11.50
C GLN A 108 -2.65 -15.28 10.33
N HIS A 109 -3.77 -15.53 9.65
CA HIS A 109 -3.78 -16.37 8.46
C HIS A 109 -2.98 -15.74 7.31
N LEU A 110 -3.16 -14.44 7.07
CA LEU A 110 -2.38 -13.69 6.08
C LEU A 110 -0.87 -13.78 6.36
N GLU A 111 -0.46 -13.63 7.63
CA GLU A 111 0.94 -13.82 8.04
C GLU A 111 1.49 -15.18 7.63
N THR A 112 0.71 -16.23 7.89
CA THR A 112 1.07 -17.61 7.54
C THR A 112 1.21 -17.80 6.02
N LEU A 113 0.29 -17.24 5.24
CA LEU A 113 0.35 -17.28 3.78
C LEU A 113 1.59 -16.58 3.24
N ILE A 114 1.91 -15.39 3.75
CA ILE A 114 3.09 -14.62 3.33
C ILE A 114 4.37 -15.40 3.64
N LYS A 115 4.51 -15.94 4.86
CA LYS A 115 5.66 -16.76 5.26
C LYS A 115 5.82 -17.98 4.35
N LYS A 116 4.73 -18.70 4.07
CA LYS A 116 4.73 -19.87 3.18
C LYS A 116 5.18 -19.52 1.75
N LYS A 117 4.71 -18.38 1.20
CA LYS A 117 5.16 -17.93 -0.14
C LYS A 117 6.63 -17.54 -0.13
N MET A 118 7.08 -16.86 0.91
CA MET A 118 8.48 -16.47 1.09
C MET A 118 9.41 -17.69 1.19
N GLU A 119 8.99 -18.74 1.91
CA GLU A 119 9.73 -20.02 2.00
C GLU A 119 9.79 -20.72 0.65
N LYS A 120 8.63 -20.82 -0.04
CA LYS A 120 8.55 -21.47 -1.36
C LYS A 120 9.46 -20.81 -2.40
N GLU A 121 9.67 -19.51 -2.30
CA GLU A 121 10.56 -18.76 -3.21
C GLU A 121 12.03 -18.73 -2.73
N GLY A 122 12.37 -19.46 -1.68
CA GLY A 122 13.74 -19.56 -1.16
C GLY A 122 14.26 -18.28 -0.47
N LEU A 123 13.39 -17.29 -0.23
CA LEU A 123 13.78 -15.99 0.31
C LEU A 123 13.83 -15.95 1.84
N TYR A 124 13.28 -16.97 2.51
CA TYR A 124 13.18 -16.99 3.97
C TYR A 124 14.57 -17.07 4.65
N GLY A 125 15.45 -17.90 4.12
CA GLY A 125 16.81 -18.05 4.62
C GLY A 125 17.66 -16.78 4.48
N MET A 126 17.45 -16.00 3.40
CA MET A 126 18.16 -14.74 3.17
C MET A 126 17.73 -13.64 4.14
N ALA A 127 16.46 -13.58 4.49
CA ALA A 127 15.94 -12.61 5.46
C ALA A 127 16.47 -12.87 6.89
N ILE A 128 16.72 -14.15 7.25
CA ILE A 128 17.27 -14.53 8.55
C ILE A 128 18.79 -14.38 8.56
N ALA A 129 19.49 -14.83 7.50
CA ALA A 129 20.94 -14.81 7.42
C ALA A 129 21.51 -13.38 7.26
N GLY A 130 20.75 -12.45 6.71
CA GLY A 130 21.14 -11.06 6.52
C GLY A 130 21.21 -10.23 7.81
N GLY A 131 20.84 -10.78 8.97
CA GLY A 131 20.94 -10.10 10.27
C GLY A 131 20.19 -8.77 10.34
N VAL A 132 19.26 -8.51 9.41
CA VAL A 132 18.51 -7.27 9.35
C VAL A 132 17.33 -7.33 10.33
N ILE A 133 17.66 -7.40 11.61
CA ILE A 133 16.87 -6.72 12.62
C ILE A 133 17.22 -5.24 12.49
N ILE A 134 16.89 -4.65 11.36
CA ILE A 134 16.78 -3.20 11.30
C ILE A 134 15.49 -2.92 12.06
N GLY A 135 15.66 -2.38 13.26
CA GLY A 135 14.54 -2.02 14.12
C GLY A 135 13.51 -1.22 13.30
N VAL A 136 12.27 -1.66 13.33
CA VAL A 136 11.11 -1.16 12.58
C VAL A 136 10.99 0.37 12.68
N ALA A 137 11.50 0.97 13.77
CA ALA A 137 11.56 2.41 13.98
C ALA A 137 12.50 3.16 13.00
N SER A 138 13.57 2.51 12.52
CA SER A 138 14.53 3.19 11.63
C SER A 138 14.09 3.19 10.17
N ILE A 139 13.40 2.14 9.70
CA ILE A 139 12.92 2.07 8.31
C ILE A 139 11.70 2.95 8.12
N LEU A 140 10.77 2.96 9.07
CA LEU A 140 9.62 3.86 9.02
C LEU A 140 10.04 5.33 9.14
N GLY A 141 11.04 5.66 9.96
CA GLY A 141 11.55 7.02 10.14
C GLY A 141 12.33 7.56 8.93
N LEU A 142 13.23 6.77 8.35
CA LEU A 142 14.08 7.21 7.23
C LEU A 142 13.35 7.16 5.88
N SER A 143 12.53 6.14 5.64
CA SER A 143 11.67 6.09 4.45
C SER A 143 10.64 7.21 4.48
N PHE A 144 10.11 7.55 5.65
CA PHE A 144 9.17 8.64 5.84
C PHE A 144 9.77 10.01 5.51
N ALA A 145 11.01 10.26 5.94
CA ALA A 145 11.71 11.51 5.63
C ALA A 145 12.05 11.64 4.13
N MET A 146 12.47 10.56 3.49
CA MET A 146 12.76 10.55 2.05
C MET A 146 11.49 10.61 1.19
N PHE A 147 10.42 9.93 1.59
CA PHE A 147 9.14 9.93 0.88
C PHE A 147 8.41 11.27 0.97
N LYS A 148 8.40 11.87 2.15
CA LYS A 148 7.83 13.22 2.34
C LYS A 148 8.51 14.25 1.43
N ASN A 149 9.83 14.17 1.29
CA ASN A 149 10.58 15.06 0.39
C ASN A 149 10.28 14.79 -1.10
N ASN A 150 10.09 13.54 -1.50
CA ASN A 150 9.84 13.18 -2.89
C ASN A 150 8.40 13.49 -3.33
N ILE A 151 7.40 13.33 -2.45
CA ILE A 151 6.00 13.70 -2.72
C ILE A 151 5.86 15.23 -2.81
N TYR A 152 6.54 15.99 -1.93
CA TYR A 152 6.54 17.45 -2.01
C TYR A 152 7.15 17.95 -3.31
N ILE A 153 8.23 17.32 -3.80
CA ILE A 153 8.85 17.63 -5.09
C ILE A 153 7.89 17.32 -6.24
N TYR A 154 7.19 16.19 -6.22
CA TYR A 154 6.22 15.82 -7.25
C TYR A 154 5.00 16.75 -7.30
N ILE A 155 4.47 17.13 -6.14
CA ILE A 155 3.36 18.09 -6.01
C ILE A 155 3.83 19.49 -6.45
N TYR A 156 5.06 19.87 -6.12
CA TYR A 156 5.63 21.18 -6.49
C TYR A 156 5.88 21.30 -7.99
N ILE A 157 6.46 20.26 -8.61
CA ILE A 157 6.66 20.19 -10.06
C ILE A 157 5.31 20.25 -10.80
N ARG A 158 4.30 19.52 -10.31
CA ARG A 158 2.95 19.52 -10.91
C ARG A 158 2.25 20.88 -10.79
N LYS A 159 2.43 21.60 -9.67
CA LYS A 159 1.93 22.98 -9.51
C LYS A 159 2.64 23.96 -10.44
N MET A 160 3.94 23.79 -10.67
CA MET A 160 4.69 24.65 -11.58
C MET A 160 4.32 24.41 -13.06
N THR A 161 4.18 23.16 -13.50
CA THR A 161 3.74 22.85 -14.87
C THR A 161 2.30 23.30 -15.15
N PHE A 162 1.42 23.27 -14.16
CA PHE A 162 0.05 23.77 -14.33
C PHE A 162 -0.02 25.32 -14.41
N ARG A 163 0.91 26.00 -13.75
CA ARG A 163 0.98 27.48 -13.77
C ARG A 163 1.59 28.03 -15.06
N SER A 164 2.46 27.27 -15.74
CA SER A 164 3.06 27.66 -17.00
C SER A 164 2.13 27.48 -18.21
N VAL A 165 1.10 26.62 -18.10
CA VAL A 165 0.08 26.39 -19.16
C VAL A 165 -1.05 27.43 -19.12
N LEU A 166 -1.20 28.18 -18.01
CA LEU A 166 -2.25 29.20 -17.85
C LEU A 166 -1.78 30.62 -18.22
N ILE A 167 -0.54 30.81 -18.68
CA ILE A 167 0.06 32.11 -19.02
C ILE A 167 0.39 32.19 -20.54
N THR A 168 0.00 31.17 -21.31
CA THR A 168 0.04 31.19 -22.78
C THR A 168 -1.35 31.21 -23.35
#